data_72bc2cc203672b110b04b46016882665
#
_entry.id   72bc2cc203672b110b04b46016882665
#
_cell.length_a   1.000
_cell.length_b   1.000
_cell.length_c   1.000
_cell.angle_alpha   90.00
_cell.angle_beta   90.00
_cell.angle_gamma   90.00
#
_symmetry.space_group_name_H-M   'P 1'
#
loop_
_entity.id
_entity.type
_entity.pdbx_description
1 polymer ?
#
loop_
_entity_poly.entity_id
_entity_poly.type
_entity_poly.pdbx_seq_one_letter_code
_entity_poly.pdbx_strand_id
1 'polypeptide(L)' 'MNTGVTILVLWILLSWITHIVVCIKAASWGLLVAGAILFPIGWIHGTGVWLGVW' A
#
# COMPACT_ATOMS: atom_id res chain seq x y z
N MET A 1 -7.94 -13.33 16.93
CA MET A 1 -7.88 -11.97 16.39
C MET A 1 -9.31 -11.47 16.24
N ASN A 2 -9.62 -10.26 16.71
CA ASN A 2 -10.99 -9.76 16.65
C ASN A 2 -11.29 -9.14 15.27
N THR A 3 -12.58 -8.83 15.01
CA THR A 3 -13.03 -8.29 13.73
C THR A 3 -12.32 -6.97 13.37
N GLY A 4 -12.14 -6.07 14.35
CA GLY A 4 -11.48 -4.79 14.09
C GLY A 4 -10.04 -4.96 13.66
N VAL A 5 -9.30 -5.85 14.31
CA VAL A 5 -7.91 -6.15 13.94
C VAL A 5 -7.85 -6.82 12.57
N THR A 6 -8.79 -7.72 12.28
CA THR A 6 -8.84 -8.39 10.98
C THR A 6 -9.06 -7.38 9.85
N ILE A 7 -9.98 -6.45 10.04
CA ILE A 7 -10.24 -5.40 9.04
C ILE A 7 -9.00 -4.53 8.82
N LEU A 8 -8.35 -4.13 9.90
CA LEU A 8 -7.13 -3.31 9.83
C LEU A 8 -6.02 -4.04 9.06
N VAL A 9 -5.78 -5.30 9.38
CA VAL A 9 -4.74 -6.09 8.71
C VAL A 9 -5.05 -6.25 7.22
N LEU A 10 -6.31 -6.54 6.88
CA LEU A 10 -6.71 -6.66 5.48
C LEU A 10 -6.54 -5.34 4.73
N TRP A 11 -6.89 -4.23 5.35
CA TRP A 11 -6.69 -2.91 4.75
C TRP A 11 -5.21 -2.63 4.47
N ILE A 12 -4.36 -2.86 5.45
CA ILE A 12 -2.92 -2.65 5.30
C ILE A 12 -2.36 -3.52 4.18
N LEU A 13 -2.70 -4.81 4.17
CA LEU A 13 -2.20 -5.75 3.17
C LEU A 13 -2.68 -5.38 1.76
N LEU A 14 -3.96 -5.07 1.59
CA LEU A 14 -4.51 -4.71 0.30
C LEU A 14 -3.92 -3.40 -0.21
N SER A 15 -3.76 -2.41 0.66
CA SER A 15 -3.12 -1.13 0.30
C SER A 15 -1.68 -1.34 -0.13
N TRP A 16 -0.95 -2.16 0.60
CA TRP A 16 0.45 -2.45 0.29
C TRP A 16 0.60 -3.15 -1.05
N ILE A 17 -0.24 -4.16 -1.32
CA ILE A 17 -0.25 -4.86 -2.60
C ILE A 17 -0.60 -3.89 -3.74
N THR A 18 -1.60 -3.04 -3.55
CA THR A 18 -1.96 -2.00 -4.52
C THR A 18 -0.79 -1.08 -4.81
N HIS A 19 -0.07 -0.64 -3.78
CA HIS A 19 1.13 0.16 -3.92
C HIS A 19 2.16 -0.53 -4.82
N ILE A 20 2.43 -1.81 -4.57
CA ILE A 20 3.42 -2.56 -5.35
C ILE A 20 2.99 -2.63 -6.83
N VAL A 21 1.73 -3.00 -7.08
CA VAL A 21 1.22 -3.15 -8.45
C VAL A 21 1.27 -1.82 -9.20
N VAL A 22 0.82 -0.74 -8.58
CA VAL A 22 0.80 0.59 -9.20
C VAL A 22 2.23 1.08 -9.48
N CYS A 23 3.16 0.87 -8.56
CA CYS A 23 4.55 1.28 -8.74
C CYS A 23 5.24 0.49 -9.86
N ILE A 24 4.94 -0.79 -10.00
CA ILE A 24 5.47 -1.60 -11.09
C ILE A 24 4.93 -1.09 -12.43
N LYS A 25 3.63 -0.83 -12.53
CA LYS A 25 3.01 -0.33 -13.75
C LYS A 25 3.52 1.05 -14.15
N ALA A 26 3.77 1.90 -13.18
CA ALA A 26 4.28 3.26 -13.42
C ALA A 26 5.80 3.33 -13.49
N ALA A 27 6.50 2.21 -13.29
CA ALA A 27 7.96 2.15 -13.20
C ALA A 27 8.54 3.07 -12.12
N SER A 28 7.81 3.26 -11.03
CA SER A 28 8.24 4.11 -9.91
C SER A 28 9.06 3.28 -8.91
N TRP A 29 10.24 2.85 -9.35
CA TRP A 29 11.03 1.88 -8.61
C TRP A 29 11.52 2.41 -7.26
N GLY A 30 11.85 3.69 -7.17
CA GLY A 30 12.26 4.31 -5.90
C GLY A 30 11.15 4.24 -4.87
N LEU A 31 9.92 4.60 -5.27
CA LEU A 31 8.76 4.54 -4.39
C LEU A 31 8.38 3.10 -4.04
N LEU A 32 8.53 2.19 -5.00
CA LEU A 32 8.30 0.76 -4.77
C LEU A 32 9.21 0.22 -3.67
N VAL A 33 10.51 0.50 -3.79
CA VAL A 33 11.51 0.04 -2.81
C VAL A 33 11.26 0.68 -1.45
N ALA A 34 11.00 1.98 -1.42
CA ALA A 34 10.70 2.69 -0.17
C ALA A 34 9.47 2.10 0.52
N GLY A 35 8.39 1.86 -0.22
CA GLY A 35 7.19 1.27 0.35
C GLY A 35 7.34 -0.19 0.75
N ALA A 36 8.21 -0.92 0.10
CA ALA A 36 8.49 -2.32 0.45
C ALA A 36 9.32 -2.44 1.73
N ILE A 37 10.28 -1.53 1.91
CA ILE A 37 11.16 -1.51 3.07
C ILE A 37 10.50 -0.79 4.25
N LEU A 38 9.91 0.38 3.98
CA LEU A 38 9.21 1.19 4.98
C LEU A 38 7.69 0.95 4.81
N PHE A 39 7.21 -0.07 5.47
CA PHE A 39 5.83 -0.55 5.34
C PHE A 39 4.76 0.56 5.40
N PRO A 40 4.85 1.54 6.33
CA PRO A 40 3.86 2.61 6.39
C PRO A 40 3.74 3.45 5.12
N ILE A 41 4.84 3.62 4.38
CA ILE A 41 4.83 4.36 3.11
C ILE A 41 3.98 3.62 2.08
N GLY A 42 4.13 2.29 1.97
CA GLY A 42 3.32 1.48 1.08
C GLY A 42 1.84 1.52 1.42
N TRP A 43 1.51 1.46 2.70
CA TRP A 43 0.14 1.57 3.18
C TRP A 43 -0.48 2.92 2.81
N ILE A 44 0.21 4.01 3.11
CA ILE A 44 -0.28 5.37 2.83
C ILE A 44 -0.45 5.57 1.33
N HIS A 45 0.53 5.16 0.53
CA HIS A 45 0.48 5.30 -0.92
C HIS A 45 -0.66 4.48 -1.52
N GLY A 46 -0.82 3.22 -1.13
CA GLY A 46 -1.91 2.38 -1.63
C GLY A 46 -3.28 2.95 -1.29
N THR A 47 -3.44 3.46 -0.08
CA THR A 47 -4.69 4.11 0.33
C THR A 47 -4.95 5.37 -0.51
N GLY A 48 -3.92 6.16 -0.76
CA GLY A 48 -4.04 7.34 -1.60
C GLY A 48 -4.44 7.02 -3.03
N VAL A 49 -3.95 5.90 -3.59
CA VAL A 49 -4.35 5.42 -4.91
C VAL A 49 -5.85 5.08 -4.92
N TRP A 50 -6.35 4.43 -3.89
CA TRP A 50 -7.78 4.11 -3.79
C TRP A 50 -8.66 5.35 -3.72
N LEU A 51 -8.18 6.40 -3.07
CA LEU A 51 -8.90 7.67 -2.96
C LEU A 51 -8.77 8.54 -4.21
N GLY A 52 -7.97 8.12 -5.18
CA GLY A 52 -7.74 8.88 -6.39
C GLY A 52 -6.80 10.07 -6.22
N VAL A 53 -6.06 10.12 -5.11
CA VAL A 53 -5.11 11.21 -4.83
C VAL A 53 -3.78 10.96 -5.55
N TRP A 54 -3.39 9.72 -5.61
CA TRP A 54 -2.16 9.28 -6.25
C TRP A 54 -2.48 8.18 -7.26
#